data_de357c603eb10423d3932a1668fc83af
#
_entry.id   de357c603eb10423d3932a1668fc83af
#
_cell.length_a   1.000
_cell.length_b   1.000
_cell.length_c   1.000
_cell.angle_alpha   90.00
_cell.angle_beta   90.00
_cell.angle_gamma   90.00
#
_symmetry.space_group_name_H-M   'P 1'
#
loop_
_entity.id
_entity.type
_entity.pdbx_description
1 polymer ?
#
loop_
_entity_poly.entity_id
_entity_poly.type
_entity_poly.pdbx_seq_one_letter_code
_entity_poly.pdbx_strand_id
1 'polypeptide(L)'
;MIQEIYIIDCENELAMLLREKFENEKGFRFKNIKPCNLETALKNIPDLIIVNEQSIDVNVTDLCKKIRENDDNSITPVLVVSSDDDEEHKISIMKNNIEYIIPRTASTMYLYYAIKNITRLLSVNRTVSPLTGLPGNVQIQTELKKRLLRKDTFQVLYFDLDNFKAYNDVYGFLKGDEIIKLTARIITKNVHSLEDTDTFVGHIGGDDFVAIVDENVDHDVICQNIIAEFDEEILKYFNDIDIQRGYIEVSNRKGIIEEFQLTSISIGVVVADKKRFSNILEIGEIGAQVKHLAKTTNGSSYAIDRRELN
;
A
#
# COMPACT_ATOMS: atom_id res chain seq x y z
N MET A 1 -0.86 10.49 -9.99
CA MET A 1 -2.23 10.00 -9.79
C MET A 1 -3.14 11.21 -9.69
N ILE A 2 -4.31 11.22 -10.32
CA ILE A 2 -5.28 12.31 -10.21
C ILE A 2 -6.14 12.02 -9.00
N GLN A 3 -6.26 12.98 -8.09
CA GLN A 3 -7.15 12.89 -6.91
C GLN A 3 -8.53 13.38 -7.30
N GLU A 4 -9.53 12.53 -7.12
CA GLU A 4 -10.93 12.85 -7.41
C GLU A 4 -11.62 13.36 -6.13
N ILE A 5 -12.08 14.61 -6.15
CA ILE A 5 -12.71 15.27 -5.01
C ILE A 5 -14.17 15.55 -5.35
N TYR A 6 -15.09 15.02 -4.54
CA TYR A 6 -16.50 15.33 -4.65
C TYR A 6 -16.85 16.51 -3.76
N ILE A 7 -17.60 17.46 -4.29
CA ILE A 7 -18.10 18.61 -3.54
C ILE A 7 -19.63 18.53 -3.53
N ILE A 8 -20.20 18.40 -2.36
CA ILE A 8 -21.66 18.41 -2.17
C ILE A 8 -22.09 19.86 -1.96
N ASP A 9 -22.62 20.45 -3.03
CA ASP A 9 -22.93 21.88 -3.12
C ASP A 9 -24.07 22.11 -4.11
N CYS A 10 -25.23 22.59 -3.64
CA CYS A 10 -26.40 22.84 -4.49
C CYS A 10 -26.18 24.04 -5.41
N GLU A 11 -25.47 25.06 -4.94
CA GLU A 11 -25.27 26.33 -5.64
C GLU A 11 -24.06 26.30 -6.56
N ASN A 12 -23.19 25.28 -6.44
CA ASN A 12 -21.95 25.12 -7.21
C ASN A 12 -20.91 26.24 -6.97
N GLU A 13 -21.12 27.12 -5.99
CA GLU A 13 -20.20 28.24 -5.71
C GLU A 13 -18.87 27.79 -5.19
N LEU A 14 -18.87 26.91 -4.16
CA LEU A 14 -17.65 26.36 -3.58
C LEU A 14 -16.87 25.53 -4.60
N ALA A 15 -17.59 24.76 -5.43
CA ALA A 15 -16.97 23.96 -6.46
C ALA A 15 -16.30 24.81 -7.55
N MET A 16 -16.92 25.92 -7.96
CA MET A 16 -16.33 26.87 -8.92
C MET A 16 -15.07 27.54 -8.34
N LEU A 17 -15.17 28.03 -7.11
CA LEU A 17 -14.08 28.68 -6.41
C LEU A 17 -12.86 27.74 -6.22
N LEU A 18 -13.08 26.48 -5.88
CA LEU A 18 -12.01 25.50 -5.75
C LEU A 18 -11.40 25.12 -7.10
N ARG A 19 -12.22 24.96 -8.16
CA ARG A 19 -11.71 24.71 -9.52
C ARG A 19 -10.78 25.82 -10.00
N GLU A 20 -11.18 27.08 -9.82
CA GLU A 20 -10.36 28.24 -10.17
C GLU A 20 -9.06 28.24 -9.38
N LYS A 21 -9.12 27.99 -8.06
CA LYS A 21 -7.96 28.01 -7.19
C LYS A 21 -6.95 26.91 -7.49
N PHE A 22 -7.42 25.75 -7.96
CA PHE A 22 -6.61 24.58 -8.32
C PHE A 22 -6.33 24.48 -9.84
N GLU A 23 -6.63 25.49 -10.63
CA GLU A 23 -6.50 25.47 -12.09
C GLU A 23 -5.09 25.05 -12.57
N ASN A 24 -4.06 25.50 -11.87
CA ASN A 24 -2.66 25.18 -12.16
C ASN A 24 -2.17 23.87 -11.53
N GLU A 25 -3.00 23.17 -10.78
CA GLU A 25 -2.66 21.91 -10.07
C GLU A 25 -3.13 20.70 -10.88
N LYS A 26 -2.24 20.11 -11.69
CA LYS A 26 -2.57 18.98 -12.59
C LYS A 26 -3.04 17.69 -11.88
N GLY A 27 -2.93 17.62 -10.56
CA GLY A 27 -3.21 16.43 -9.76
C GLY A 27 -4.63 16.35 -9.17
N PHE A 28 -5.53 17.32 -9.42
CA PHE A 28 -6.83 17.40 -8.80
C PHE A 28 -7.98 17.44 -9.81
N ARG A 29 -9.07 16.72 -9.51
CA ARG A 29 -10.32 16.75 -10.27
C ARG A 29 -11.48 16.97 -9.32
N PHE A 30 -12.21 18.06 -9.49
CA PHE A 30 -13.36 18.41 -8.66
C PHE A 30 -14.67 18.09 -9.41
N LYS A 31 -15.57 17.34 -8.75
CA LYS A 31 -16.91 17.02 -9.25
C LYS A 31 -17.95 17.53 -8.28
N ASN A 32 -18.84 18.40 -8.77
CA ASN A 32 -19.95 18.88 -7.98
C ASN A 32 -21.10 17.85 -7.94
N ILE A 33 -21.61 17.55 -6.77
CA ILE A 33 -22.67 16.57 -6.52
C ILE A 33 -23.81 17.29 -5.78
N LYS A 34 -25.02 17.20 -6.30
CA LYS A 34 -26.20 17.63 -5.54
C LYS A 34 -26.59 16.55 -4.52
N PRO A 35 -27.13 16.91 -3.33
CA PRO A 35 -27.55 15.94 -2.31
C PRO A 35 -28.50 14.85 -2.83
N CYS A 36 -29.42 15.21 -3.74
CA CYS A 36 -30.33 14.25 -4.37
C CYS A 36 -29.64 13.18 -5.24
N ASN A 37 -28.41 13.42 -5.69
CA ASN A 37 -27.62 12.50 -6.52
C ASN A 37 -26.55 11.77 -5.69
N LEU A 38 -26.53 11.91 -4.36
CA LEU A 38 -25.50 11.35 -3.49
C LEU A 38 -25.37 9.84 -3.63
N GLU A 39 -26.44 9.09 -3.58
CA GLU A 39 -26.41 7.61 -3.67
C GLU A 39 -25.82 7.12 -5.00
N THR A 40 -26.11 7.85 -6.09
CA THR A 40 -25.52 7.50 -7.39
C THR A 40 -24.04 7.86 -7.44
N ALA A 41 -23.64 8.96 -6.81
CA ALA A 41 -22.25 9.40 -6.76
C ALA A 41 -21.38 8.46 -5.89
N LEU A 42 -21.93 7.96 -4.78
CA LEU A 42 -21.27 7.06 -3.84
C LEU A 42 -21.05 5.63 -4.39
N LYS A 43 -21.54 5.30 -5.59
CA LYS A 43 -21.11 4.09 -6.34
C LYS A 43 -19.65 4.17 -6.79
N ASN A 44 -19.04 5.35 -6.74
CA ASN A 44 -17.61 5.55 -6.95
C ASN A 44 -16.98 5.97 -5.62
N ILE A 45 -15.67 5.74 -5.51
CA ILE A 45 -14.90 6.04 -4.30
C ILE A 45 -13.99 7.25 -4.59
N PRO A 46 -14.40 8.49 -4.22
CA PRO A 46 -13.54 9.66 -4.36
C PRO A 46 -12.41 9.64 -3.32
N ASP A 47 -11.38 10.45 -3.56
CA ASP A 47 -10.27 10.61 -2.62
C ASP A 47 -10.63 11.49 -1.41
N LEU A 48 -11.61 12.39 -1.57
CA LEU A 48 -12.12 13.29 -0.54
C LEU A 48 -13.54 13.72 -0.89
N ILE A 49 -14.41 13.83 0.12
CA ILE A 49 -15.72 14.45 -0.02
C ILE A 49 -15.72 15.76 0.76
N ILE A 50 -16.14 16.85 0.11
CA ILE A 50 -16.30 18.17 0.74
C ILE A 50 -17.80 18.48 0.77
N VAL A 51 -18.33 18.81 1.94
CA VAL A 51 -19.74 19.21 2.11
C VAL A 51 -19.81 20.70 2.39
N ASN A 52 -20.51 21.45 1.55
CA ASN A 52 -20.82 22.85 1.78
C ASN A 52 -22.14 22.96 2.52
N GLU A 53 -22.08 23.01 3.85
CA GLU A 53 -23.27 23.00 4.70
C GLU A 53 -24.29 24.09 4.37
N GLN A 54 -23.82 25.29 4.05
CA GLN A 54 -24.71 26.42 3.76
C GLN A 54 -25.55 26.24 2.49
N SER A 55 -25.06 25.49 1.52
CA SER A 55 -25.72 25.35 0.21
C SER A 55 -26.57 24.09 0.10
N ILE A 56 -26.58 23.22 1.12
CA ILE A 56 -27.37 22.00 1.08
C ILE A 56 -28.74 22.25 1.75
N ASP A 57 -29.76 21.62 1.19
CA ASP A 57 -31.16 21.68 1.65
C ASP A 57 -31.53 20.53 2.61
N VAL A 58 -30.52 19.78 3.08
CA VAL A 58 -30.65 18.65 4.00
C VAL A 58 -29.77 18.85 5.23
N ASN A 59 -30.12 18.17 6.32
CA ASN A 59 -29.30 18.23 7.52
C ASN A 59 -27.92 17.62 7.27
N VAL A 60 -26.87 18.37 7.60
CA VAL A 60 -25.46 17.96 7.36
C VAL A 60 -25.10 16.69 8.12
N THR A 61 -25.61 16.53 9.35
CA THR A 61 -25.35 15.35 10.19
C THR A 61 -25.97 14.09 9.57
N ASP A 62 -27.20 14.18 9.06
CA ASP A 62 -27.87 13.06 8.38
C ASP A 62 -27.18 12.72 7.06
N LEU A 63 -26.69 13.71 6.34
CA LEU A 63 -25.93 13.51 5.11
C LEU A 63 -24.60 12.82 5.38
N CYS A 64 -23.87 13.26 6.40
CA CYS A 64 -22.64 12.64 6.84
C CYS A 64 -22.85 11.17 7.28
N LYS A 65 -23.92 10.91 8.01
CA LYS A 65 -24.31 9.56 8.40
C LYS A 65 -24.56 8.66 7.20
N LYS A 66 -25.30 9.13 6.19
CA LYS A 66 -25.52 8.38 4.93
C LYS A 66 -24.21 8.05 4.19
N ILE A 67 -23.24 8.97 4.19
CA ILE A 67 -21.93 8.71 3.62
C ILE A 67 -21.22 7.58 4.38
N ARG A 68 -21.26 7.59 5.70
CA ARG A 68 -20.62 6.58 6.57
C ARG A 68 -21.29 5.22 6.54
N GLU A 69 -22.60 5.17 6.31
CA GLU A 69 -23.37 3.92 6.16
C GLU A 69 -23.21 3.28 4.78
N ASN A 70 -22.57 3.96 3.82
CA ASN A 70 -22.27 3.38 2.51
C ASN A 70 -21.02 2.51 2.58
N ASP A 71 -21.13 1.23 2.23
CA ASP A 71 -20.05 0.24 2.36
C ASP A 71 -18.76 0.66 1.64
N ASP A 72 -18.87 1.23 0.44
CA ASP A 72 -17.72 1.63 -0.37
C ASP A 72 -17.07 2.94 0.09
N ASN A 73 -17.82 3.81 0.77
CA ASN A 73 -17.38 5.15 1.18
C ASN A 73 -17.30 5.36 2.69
N SER A 74 -17.50 4.31 3.49
CA SER A 74 -17.48 4.38 4.96
C SER A 74 -16.17 4.96 5.53
N ILE A 75 -15.06 4.78 4.82
CA ILE A 75 -13.71 5.29 5.19
C ILE A 75 -13.24 6.46 4.32
N THR A 76 -14.04 6.90 3.33
CA THR A 76 -13.69 8.07 2.49
C THR A 76 -13.66 9.32 3.37
N PRO A 77 -12.53 10.08 3.40
CA PRO A 77 -12.45 11.27 4.23
C PRO A 77 -13.50 12.33 3.85
N VAL A 78 -14.08 12.95 4.86
CA VAL A 78 -15.08 14.01 4.68
C VAL A 78 -14.61 15.30 5.35
N LEU A 79 -14.68 16.40 4.61
CA LEU A 79 -14.46 17.76 5.09
C LEU A 79 -15.78 18.50 5.03
N VAL A 80 -16.23 19.09 6.13
CA VAL A 80 -17.41 19.95 6.17
C VAL A 80 -16.98 21.41 6.24
N VAL A 81 -17.48 22.22 5.31
CA VAL A 81 -17.38 23.68 5.38
C VAL A 81 -18.63 24.13 6.14
N SER A 82 -18.47 24.38 7.44
CA SER A 82 -19.60 24.67 8.33
C SER A 82 -20.00 26.13 8.28
N SER A 83 -21.30 26.36 8.27
CA SER A 83 -21.91 27.69 8.37
C SER A 83 -22.02 28.16 9.82
N ASP A 84 -21.97 27.24 10.77
CA ASP A 84 -22.12 27.50 12.21
C ASP A 84 -20.78 27.31 12.93
N ASP A 85 -20.43 28.22 13.79
CA ASP A 85 -19.21 28.20 14.59
C ASP A 85 -19.44 27.64 16.01
N ASP A 86 -20.69 27.26 16.33
CA ASP A 86 -21.07 26.68 17.61
C ASP A 86 -20.35 25.33 17.85
N GLU A 87 -19.84 25.16 19.06
CA GLU A 87 -19.08 23.98 19.45
C GLU A 87 -19.97 22.72 19.51
N GLU A 88 -21.22 22.84 20.01
CA GLU A 88 -22.13 21.69 20.07
C GLU A 88 -22.50 21.19 18.67
N HIS A 89 -22.70 22.11 17.73
CA HIS A 89 -22.95 21.78 16.34
C HIS A 89 -21.72 21.02 15.71
N LYS A 90 -20.52 21.55 15.89
CA LYS A 90 -19.29 20.87 15.42
C LYS A 90 -19.14 19.48 16.02
N ILE A 91 -19.38 19.32 17.33
CA ILE A 91 -19.34 18.02 18.00
C ILE A 91 -20.37 17.06 17.39
N SER A 92 -21.59 17.54 17.07
CA SER A 92 -22.62 16.71 16.45
C SER A 92 -22.19 16.14 15.08
N ILE A 93 -21.50 16.93 14.27
CA ILE A 93 -20.94 16.53 13.00
C ILE A 93 -19.80 15.51 13.23
N MET A 94 -18.86 15.80 14.14
CA MET A 94 -17.70 14.94 14.42
C MET A 94 -18.09 13.57 14.97
N LYS A 95 -19.20 13.44 15.70
CA LYS A 95 -19.74 12.14 16.16
C LYS A 95 -20.04 11.16 15.03
N ASN A 96 -20.17 11.64 13.80
CA ASN A 96 -20.33 10.80 12.61
C ASN A 96 -19.01 10.48 11.91
N ASN A 97 -17.89 10.49 12.63
CA ASN A 97 -16.54 10.20 12.11
C ASN A 97 -16.16 11.11 10.93
N ILE A 98 -16.42 12.41 11.05
CA ILE A 98 -16.00 13.42 10.09
C ILE A 98 -14.61 13.93 10.50
N GLU A 99 -13.68 13.89 9.58
CA GLU A 99 -12.27 14.15 9.87
C GLU A 99 -11.95 15.63 10.01
N TYR A 100 -12.65 16.49 9.25
CA TYR A 100 -12.32 17.91 9.20
C TYR A 100 -13.56 18.79 9.13
N ILE A 101 -13.56 19.83 9.95
CA ILE A 101 -14.57 20.91 9.90
C ILE A 101 -13.82 22.22 9.74
N ILE A 102 -14.19 22.99 8.72
CA ILE A 102 -13.62 24.31 8.43
C ILE A 102 -14.73 25.34 8.49
N PRO A 103 -14.58 26.44 9.23
CA PRO A 103 -15.59 27.49 9.25
C PRO A 103 -15.71 28.16 7.87
N ARG A 104 -16.92 28.52 7.47
CA ARG A 104 -17.20 29.25 6.22
C ARG A 104 -16.44 30.57 6.12
N THR A 105 -16.11 31.18 7.24
CA THR A 105 -15.32 32.42 7.33
C THR A 105 -13.86 32.25 6.99
N ALA A 106 -13.40 30.99 6.85
CA ALA A 106 -12.03 30.71 6.45
C ALA A 106 -11.75 31.22 5.03
N SER A 107 -10.57 31.78 4.82
CA SER A 107 -10.19 32.27 3.50
C SER A 107 -10.04 31.14 2.47
N THR A 108 -10.23 31.44 1.21
CA THR A 108 -10.01 30.50 0.09
C THR A 108 -8.61 29.89 0.13
N MET A 109 -7.60 30.66 0.57
CA MET A 109 -6.23 30.17 0.74
C MET A 109 -6.11 29.15 1.86
N TYR A 110 -6.86 29.33 2.95
CA TYR A 110 -6.92 28.33 4.02
C TYR A 110 -7.52 27.01 3.52
N LEU A 111 -8.65 27.07 2.82
CA LEU A 111 -9.28 25.90 2.19
C LEU A 111 -8.33 25.21 1.21
N TYR A 112 -7.64 25.97 0.38
CA TYR A 112 -6.66 25.43 -0.57
C TYR A 112 -5.57 24.62 0.14
N TYR A 113 -4.92 25.19 1.15
CA TYR A 113 -3.87 24.48 1.87
C TYR A 113 -4.41 23.34 2.75
N ALA A 114 -5.62 23.46 3.31
CA ALA A 114 -6.26 22.40 4.06
C ALA A 114 -6.49 21.18 3.15
N ILE A 115 -7.08 21.37 1.97
CA ILE A 115 -7.30 20.29 0.99
C ILE A 115 -5.97 19.67 0.56
N LYS A 116 -4.94 20.47 0.24
CA LYS A 116 -3.61 19.95 -0.12
C LYS A 116 -2.97 19.14 1.00
N ASN A 117 -3.08 19.58 2.24
CA ASN A 117 -2.51 18.87 3.38
C ASN A 117 -3.26 17.57 3.67
N ILE A 118 -4.60 17.59 3.64
CA ILE A 118 -5.43 16.41 3.82
C ILE A 118 -5.10 15.37 2.75
N THR A 119 -5.15 15.76 1.49
CA THR A 119 -4.88 14.84 0.37
C THR A 119 -3.44 14.32 0.38
N ARG A 120 -2.46 15.13 0.83
CA ARG A 120 -1.09 14.68 1.04
C ARG A 120 -1.00 13.64 2.15
N LEU A 121 -1.63 13.88 3.30
CA LEU A 121 -1.67 12.91 4.41
C LEU A 121 -2.30 11.58 3.99
N LEU A 122 -3.40 11.66 3.25
CA LEU A 122 -4.07 10.46 2.72
C LEU A 122 -3.19 9.71 1.72
N SER A 123 -2.46 10.43 0.84
CA SER A 123 -1.54 9.80 -0.10
C SER A 123 -0.37 9.13 0.63
N VAL A 124 0.14 9.71 1.71
CA VAL A 124 1.18 9.09 2.55
C VAL A 124 0.65 7.83 3.24
N ASN A 125 -0.55 7.86 3.79
CA ASN A 125 -1.18 6.67 4.40
C ASN A 125 -1.47 5.56 3.36
N ARG A 126 -1.79 5.92 2.12
CA ARG A 126 -1.95 4.96 1.01
C ARG A 126 -0.62 4.40 0.47
N THR A 127 0.53 4.92 0.93
CA THR A 127 1.86 4.41 0.52
C THR A 127 2.32 3.21 1.32
N VAL A 128 1.62 2.83 2.38
CA VAL A 128 1.87 1.60 3.14
C VAL A 128 0.92 0.50 2.71
N SER A 129 1.38 -0.75 2.79
CA SER A 129 0.53 -1.91 2.56
C SER A 129 -0.53 -2.02 3.66
N PRO A 130 -1.84 -2.04 3.35
CA PRO A 130 -2.89 -2.14 4.36
C PRO A 130 -2.86 -3.48 5.11
N LEU A 131 -2.30 -4.53 4.50
CA LEU A 131 -2.22 -5.87 5.08
C LEU A 131 -1.08 -6.02 6.07
N THR A 132 0.10 -5.46 5.75
CA THR A 132 1.34 -5.66 6.53
C THR A 132 1.79 -4.42 7.28
N GLY A 133 1.27 -3.23 6.94
CA GLY A 133 1.74 -1.95 7.45
C GLY A 133 3.12 -1.51 6.93
N LEU A 134 3.76 -2.34 6.09
CA LEU A 134 5.07 -2.02 5.52
C LEU A 134 4.98 -0.93 4.44
N PRO A 135 6.06 -0.16 4.24
CA PRO A 135 6.23 0.76 3.12
C PRO A 135 5.88 0.11 1.77
N GLY A 136 5.05 0.80 0.97
CA GLY A 136 4.66 0.36 -0.38
C GLY A 136 5.54 0.94 -1.48
N ASN A 137 5.16 0.69 -2.74
CA ASN A 137 5.95 0.99 -3.93
C ASN A 137 6.52 2.42 -4.00
N VAL A 138 5.75 3.44 -3.58
CA VAL A 138 6.21 4.84 -3.62
C VAL A 138 7.38 5.06 -2.66
N GLN A 139 7.30 4.51 -1.45
CA GLN A 139 8.35 4.63 -0.44
C GLN A 139 9.58 3.80 -0.82
N ILE A 140 9.38 2.59 -1.36
CA ILE A 140 10.44 1.73 -1.90
C ILE A 140 11.24 2.47 -2.98
N GLN A 141 10.56 3.04 -3.98
CA GLN A 141 11.21 3.81 -5.04
C GLN A 141 11.94 5.05 -4.50
N THR A 142 11.37 5.70 -3.50
CA THR A 142 12.00 6.88 -2.87
C THR A 142 13.29 6.49 -2.15
N GLU A 143 13.29 5.40 -1.40
CA GLU A 143 14.47 4.93 -0.69
C GLU A 143 15.58 4.46 -1.66
N LEU A 144 15.24 3.70 -2.71
CA LEU A 144 16.20 3.31 -3.76
C LEU A 144 16.84 4.53 -4.44
N LYS A 145 16.03 5.54 -4.80
CA LYS A 145 16.54 6.80 -5.38
C LYS A 145 17.46 7.54 -4.43
N LYS A 146 17.09 7.62 -3.14
CA LYS A 146 17.87 8.28 -2.10
C LYS A 146 19.26 7.64 -1.97
N ARG A 147 19.35 6.31 -1.94
CA ARG A 147 20.63 5.59 -1.85
C ARG A 147 21.48 5.76 -3.10
N LEU A 148 20.91 5.64 -4.30
CA LEU A 148 21.62 5.94 -5.55
C LEU A 148 22.18 7.38 -5.59
N LEU A 149 21.43 8.36 -5.07
CA LEU A 149 21.87 9.76 -5.04
C LEU A 149 23.01 9.98 -4.04
N ARG A 150 23.03 9.29 -2.90
CA ARG A 150 24.13 9.34 -1.92
C ARG A 150 25.42 8.74 -2.44
N LYS A 151 25.38 7.97 -3.53
CA LYS A 151 26.47 7.20 -4.12
C LYS A 151 27.00 6.10 -3.19
N ASP A 152 26.16 5.64 -2.29
CA ASP A 152 26.49 4.52 -1.42
C ASP A 152 26.36 3.21 -2.22
N THR A 153 27.16 2.22 -1.87
CA THR A 153 26.91 0.83 -2.27
C THR A 153 25.93 0.25 -1.26
N PHE A 154 24.91 -0.44 -1.73
CA PHE A 154 23.90 -1.07 -0.90
C PHE A 154 23.39 -2.36 -1.54
N GLN A 155 22.69 -3.16 -0.77
CA GLN A 155 22.12 -4.42 -1.24
C GLN A 155 20.62 -4.35 -1.25
N VAL A 156 20.00 -4.90 -2.30
CA VAL A 156 18.54 -5.01 -2.44
C VAL A 156 18.18 -6.49 -2.50
N LEU A 157 17.38 -6.94 -1.55
CA LEU A 157 16.87 -8.29 -1.46
C LEU A 157 15.41 -8.27 -1.91
N TYR A 158 15.09 -9.01 -2.96
CA TYR A 158 13.72 -9.20 -3.46
C TYR A 158 13.21 -10.57 -3.04
N PHE A 159 12.04 -10.61 -2.41
CA PHE A 159 11.42 -11.83 -1.90
C PHE A 159 10.13 -12.13 -2.65
N ASP A 160 9.83 -13.42 -2.80
CA ASP A 160 8.62 -13.91 -3.44
C ASP A 160 8.24 -15.29 -2.87
N LEU A 161 6.95 -15.55 -2.72
CA LEU A 161 6.47 -16.82 -2.22
C LEU A 161 6.16 -17.77 -3.38
N ASP A 162 6.84 -18.92 -3.40
CA ASP A 162 6.61 -19.92 -4.42
C ASP A 162 5.30 -20.68 -4.15
N ASN A 163 4.56 -21.00 -5.21
CA ASN A 163 3.30 -21.71 -5.15
C ASN A 163 2.19 -21.04 -4.32
N PHE A 164 2.33 -19.74 -3.99
CA PHE A 164 1.40 -19.01 -3.14
C PHE A 164 -0.02 -18.95 -3.72
N LYS A 165 -0.15 -18.86 -5.06
CA LYS A 165 -1.45 -18.95 -5.71
C LYS A 165 -2.12 -20.32 -5.46
N ALA A 166 -1.38 -21.41 -5.58
CA ALA A 166 -1.89 -22.75 -5.31
C ALA A 166 -2.34 -22.90 -3.85
N TYR A 167 -1.59 -22.32 -2.91
CA TYR A 167 -1.99 -22.23 -1.51
C TYR A 167 -3.33 -21.51 -1.35
N ASN A 168 -3.49 -20.33 -1.95
CA ASN A 168 -4.74 -19.57 -1.89
C ASN A 168 -5.93 -20.33 -2.48
N ASP A 169 -5.72 -21.07 -3.56
CA ASP A 169 -6.76 -21.86 -4.23
C ASP A 169 -7.26 -23.01 -3.32
N VAL A 170 -6.40 -23.57 -2.44
CA VAL A 170 -6.74 -24.66 -1.51
C VAL A 170 -7.22 -24.15 -0.16
N TYR A 171 -6.49 -23.21 0.45
CA TYR A 171 -6.70 -22.78 1.82
C TYR A 171 -7.52 -21.49 1.96
N GLY A 172 -7.72 -20.77 0.85
CA GLY A 172 -8.46 -19.51 0.77
C GLY A 172 -7.62 -18.27 1.12
N PHE A 173 -8.08 -17.12 0.62
CA PHE A 173 -7.34 -15.85 0.71
C PHE A 173 -7.08 -15.38 2.14
N LEU A 174 -7.99 -15.65 3.10
CA LEU A 174 -7.78 -15.24 4.49
C LEU A 174 -6.55 -15.92 5.11
N LYS A 175 -6.33 -17.21 4.81
CA LYS A 175 -5.12 -17.91 5.24
C LYS A 175 -3.88 -17.46 4.47
N GLY A 176 -4.03 -17.11 3.19
CA GLY A 176 -2.97 -16.48 2.43
C GLY A 176 -2.52 -15.16 3.03
N ASP A 177 -3.45 -14.33 3.49
CA ASP A 177 -3.14 -13.08 4.19
C ASP A 177 -2.33 -13.30 5.48
N GLU A 178 -2.58 -14.41 6.19
CA GLU A 178 -1.78 -14.79 7.36
C GLU A 178 -0.33 -15.15 6.97
N ILE A 179 -0.12 -15.86 5.84
CA ILE A 179 1.22 -16.13 5.32
C ILE A 179 1.93 -14.85 4.91
N ILE A 180 1.26 -13.92 4.24
CA ILE A 180 1.83 -12.62 3.87
C ILE A 180 2.28 -11.85 5.14
N LYS A 181 1.46 -11.85 6.21
CA LYS A 181 1.82 -11.24 7.50
C LYS A 181 3.00 -11.96 8.19
N LEU A 182 3.03 -13.28 8.12
CA LEU A 182 4.15 -14.08 8.61
C LEU A 182 5.45 -13.69 7.91
N THR A 183 5.43 -13.66 6.58
CA THR A 183 6.58 -13.29 5.74
C THR A 183 7.08 -11.90 6.06
N ALA A 184 6.17 -10.91 6.14
CA ALA A 184 6.49 -9.55 6.53
C ALA A 184 7.19 -9.48 7.90
N ARG A 185 6.67 -10.23 8.89
CA ARG A 185 7.23 -10.29 10.25
C ARG A 185 8.64 -10.89 10.24
N ILE A 186 8.86 -12.01 9.54
CA ILE A 186 10.15 -12.69 9.48
C ILE A 186 11.19 -11.79 8.82
N ILE A 187 10.88 -11.21 7.66
CA ILE A 187 11.78 -10.29 6.96
C ILE A 187 12.13 -9.11 7.87
N THR A 188 11.13 -8.45 8.44
CA THR A 188 11.31 -7.26 9.28
C THR A 188 12.17 -7.58 10.51
N LYS A 189 11.91 -8.70 11.20
CA LYS A 189 12.66 -9.14 12.36
C LYS A 189 14.14 -9.35 12.01
N ASN A 190 14.43 -10.09 10.96
CA ASN A 190 15.81 -10.42 10.57
C ASN A 190 16.57 -9.20 10.02
N VAL A 191 15.90 -8.32 9.28
CA VAL A 191 16.51 -7.10 8.74
C VAL A 191 16.75 -6.04 9.83
N HIS A 192 15.79 -5.82 10.73
CA HIS A 192 15.94 -4.83 11.81
C HIS A 192 16.79 -5.31 13.00
N SER A 193 17.15 -6.60 13.06
CA SER A 193 18.10 -7.10 14.06
C SER A 193 19.55 -6.75 13.72
N LEU A 194 19.82 -6.18 12.55
CA LEU A 194 21.14 -5.72 12.15
C LEU A 194 21.47 -4.41 12.87
N GLU A 195 22.35 -4.48 13.86
CA GLU A 195 22.79 -3.30 14.63
C GLU A 195 23.58 -2.35 13.74
N ASP A 196 23.45 -1.03 13.99
CA ASP A 196 24.21 0.06 13.33
C ASP A 196 24.09 0.12 11.78
N THR A 197 23.00 -0.41 11.20
CA THR A 197 22.76 -0.37 9.76
C THR A 197 21.51 0.42 9.38
N ASP A 198 21.60 1.21 8.29
CA ASP A 198 20.43 1.89 7.70
C ASP A 198 19.63 0.86 6.87
N THR A 199 18.59 0.27 7.47
CA THR A 199 17.79 -0.78 6.87
C THR A 199 16.40 -0.29 6.46
N PHE A 200 15.84 -0.90 5.42
CA PHE A 200 14.49 -0.62 4.96
C PHE A 200 13.81 -1.93 4.53
N VAL A 201 12.54 -2.09 4.88
CA VAL A 201 11.70 -3.21 4.43
C VAL A 201 10.44 -2.64 3.81
N GLY A 202 10.04 -3.19 2.66
CA GLY A 202 8.85 -2.77 1.93
C GLY A 202 8.04 -3.96 1.40
N HIS A 203 6.75 -3.73 1.16
CA HIS A 203 5.83 -4.69 0.55
C HIS A 203 5.40 -4.15 -0.82
N ILE A 204 5.82 -4.82 -1.88
CA ILE A 204 5.54 -4.41 -3.27
C ILE A 204 4.08 -4.67 -3.61
N GLY A 205 3.55 -5.81 -3.18
CA GLY A 205 2.16 -6.22 -3.35
C GLY A 205 2.01 -7.73 -3.56
N GLY A 206 0.87 -8.28 -3.16
CA GLY A 206 0.66 -9.73 -3.19
C GLY A 206 1.65 -10.46 -2.29
N ASP A 207 2.48 -11.31 -2.89
CA ASP A 207 3.52 -12.12 -2.26
C ASP A 207 4.94 -11.55 -2.43
N ASP A 208 5.08 -10.35 -3.02
CA ASP A 208 6.35 -9.70 -3.30
C ASP A 208 6.78 -8.71 -2.20
N PHE A 209 7.99 -8.89 -1.67
CA PHE A 209 8.61 -7.97 -0.69
C PHE A 209 9.99 -7.52 -1.16
N VAL A 210 10.51 -6.48 -0.49
CA VAL A 210 11.86 -5.98 -0.71
C VAL A 210 12.49 -5.56 0.61
N ALA A 211 13.78 -5.85 0.78
CA ALA A 211 14.60 -5.24 1.80
C ALA A 211 15.78 -4.52 1.18
N ILE A 212 16.21 -3.41 1.79
CA ILE A 212 17.39 -2.64 1.39
C ILE A 212 18.28 -2.55 2.61
N VAL A 213 19.51 -2.99 2.47
CA VAL A 213 20.51 -3.02 3.54
C VAL A 213 21.82 -2.43 3.06
N ASP A 214 22.70 -2.09 3.99
CA ASP A 214 24.01 -1.55 3.66
C ASP A 214 24.94 -2.62 3.06
N GLU A 215 25.96 -2.18 2.35
CA GLU A 215 26.96 -3.04 1.69
C GLU A 215 27.66 -4.00 2.66
N ASN A 216 27.85 -3.60 3.91
CA ASN A 216 28.56 -4.37 4.93
C ASN A 216 27.75 -5.54 5.51
N VAL A 217 26.47 -5.64 5.18
CA VAL A 217 25.62 -6.74 5.63
C VAL A 217 25.99 -8.01 4.89
N ASP A 218 26.22 -9.08 5.64
CA ASP A 218 26.42 -10.41 5.08
C ASP A 218 25.07 -10.97 4.58
N HIS A 219 24.85 -10.87 3.28
CA HIS A 219 23.59 -11.32 2.65
C HIS A 219 23.40 -12.84 2.73
N ASP A 220 24.46 -13.63 2.81
CA ASP A 220 24.33 -15.07 2.95
C ASP A 220 23.74 -15.42 4.31
N VAL A 221 24.23 -14.78 5.37
CA VAL A 221 23.73 -14.98 6.74
C VAL A 221 22.28 -14.55 6.86
N ILE A 222 21.91 -13.36 6.35
CA ILE A 222 20.54 -12.87 6.47
C ILE A 222 19.54 -13.69 5.65
N CYS A 223 19.92 -14.11 4.42
CA CYS A 223 19.07 -14.96 3.59
C CYS A 223 18.86 -16.33 4.24
N GLN A 224 19.93 -16.96 4.77
CA GLN A 224 19.84 -18.25 5.44
C GLN A 224 18.97 -18.18 6.69
N ASN A 225 19.08 -17.12 7.51
CA ASN A 225 18.26 -16.93 8.70
C ASN A 225 16.78 -16.76 8.33
N ILE A 226 16.48 -15.95 7.31
CA ILE A 226 15.09 -15.75 6.84
C ILE A 226 14.51 -17.06 6.32
N ILE A 227 15.27 -17.82 5.50
CA ILE A 227 14.83 -19.11 4.96
C ILE A 227 14.57 -20.11 6.09
N ALA A 228 15.51 -20.26 7.01
CA ALA A 228 15.37 -21.21 8.13
C ALA A 228 14.14 -20.90 8.99
N GLU A 229 13.93 -19.64 9.34
CA GLU A 229 12.75 -19.23 10.15
C GLU A 229 11.45 -19.37 9.33
N PHE A 230 11.47 -19.06 8.02
CA PHE A 230 10.30 -19.20 7.17
C PHE A 230 9.90 -20.66 7.01
N ASP A 231 10.84 -21.56 6.70
CA ASP A 231 10.58 -22.97 6.48
C ASP A 231 10.04 -23.68 7.73
N GLU A 232 10.48 -23.25 8.92
CA GLU A 232 9.94 -23.75 10.17
C GLU A 232 8.51 -23.24 10.45
N GLU A 233 8.29 -21.93 10.31
CA GLU A 233 7.04 -21.29 10.68
C GLU A 233 5.91 -21.54 9.68
N ILE A 234 6.22 -21.68 8.39
CA ILE A 234 5.22 -21.85 7.33
C ILE A 234 4.43 -23.16 7.47
N LEU A 235 5.04 -24.21 8.03
CA LEU A 235 4.39 -25.49 8.21
C LEU A 235 3.14 -25.42 9.11
N LYS A 236 3.08 -24.45 10.03
CA LYS A 236 1.93 -24.22 10.91
C LYS A 236 0.67 -23.78 10.17
N TYR A 237 0.79 -23.39 8.89
CA TYR A 237 -0.28 -22.91 8.04
C TYR A 237 -0.83 -23.98 7.09
N PHE A 238 -0.25 -25.19 7.13
CA PHE A 238 -0.70 -26.36 6.36
C PHE A 238 -1.39 -27.36 7.27
N ASN A 239 -2.23 -28.23 6.70
CA ASN A 239 -2.76 -29.39 7.39
C ASN A 239 -1.73 -30.54 7.43
N ASP A 240 -1.92 -31.47 8.36
CA ASP A 240 -1.00 -32.59 8.54
C ASP A 240 -0.86 -33.48 7.31
N ILE A 241 -1.91 -33.61 6.49
CA ILE A 241 -1.91 -34.44 5.29
C ILE A 241 -0.97 -33.86 4.25
N ASP A 242 -1.06 -32.55 4.00
CA ASP A 242 -0.23 -31.88 3.01
C ASP A 242 1.22 -31.80 3.46
N ILE A 243 1.46 -31.62 4.78
CA ILE A 243 2.81 -31.68 5.36
C ILE A 243 3.44 -33.06 5.12
N GLN A 244 2.69 -34.14 5.40
CA GLN A 244 3.21 -35.51 5.23
C GLN A 244 3.47 -35.88 3.77
N ARG A 245 2.66 -35.34 2.84
CA ARG A 245 2.83 -35.51 1.40
C ARG A 245 3.96 -34.66 0.82
N GLY A 246 4.21 -33.50 1.41
CA GLY A 246 5.16 -32.49 0.91
C GLY A 246 4.61 -31.65 -0.26
N TYR A 247 3.33 -31.78 -0.61
CA TYR A 247 2.67 -31.04 -1.68
C TYR A 247 1.18 -30.82 -1.40
N ILE A 248 0.59 -29.85 -2.11
CA ILE A 248 -0.86 -29.60 -2.14
C ILE A 248 -1.44 -29.99 -3.50
N GLU A 249 -2.68 -30.43 -3.52
CA GLU A 249 -3.44 -30.81 -4.73
C GLU A 249 -4.42 -29.69 -5.09
N VAL A 250 -4.34 -29.20 -6.32
CA VAL A 250 -5.24 -28.17 -6.86
C VAL A 250 -5.98 -28.73 -8.07
N SER A 251 -7.32 -28.66 -8.05
CA SER A 251 -8.11 -28.99 -9.24
C SER A 251 -8.18 -27.80 -10.18
N ASN A 252 -7.67 -27.95 -11.40
CA ASN A 252 -7.76 -26.92 -12.41
C ASN A 252 -9.19 -26.83 -13.01
N ARG A 253 -9.45 -25.83 -13.84
CA ARG A 253 -10.78 -25.60 -14.47
C ARG A 253 -11.28 -26.78 -15.34
N LYS A 254 -10.42 -27.71 -15.71
CA LYS A 254 -10.75 -28.91 -16.49
C LYS A 254 -11.01 -30.15 -15.60
N GLY A 255 -10.94 -29.99 -14.26
CA GLY A 255 -11.08 -31.06 -13.30
C GLY A 255 -9.83 -31.96 -13.17
N ILE A 256 -8.69 -31.53 -13.72
CA ILE A 256 -7.42 -32.24 -13.59
C ILE A 256 -6.75 -31.78 -12.28
N ILE A 257 -6.32 -32.76 -11.48
CA ILE A 257 -5.57 -32.50 -10.25
C ILE A 257 -4.10 -32.24 -10.63
N GLU A 258 -3.57 -31.13 -10.14
CA GLU A 258 -2.18 -30.74 -10.27
C GLU A 258 -1.55 -30.67 -8.87
N GLU A 259 -0.31 -31.16 -8.75
CA GLU A 259 0.43 -31.19 -7.50
C GLU A 259 1.39 -29.99 -7.46
N PHE A 260 1.36 -29.23 -6.37
CA PHE A 260 2.25 -28.11 -6.12
C PHE A 260 3.00 -28.32 -4.81
N GLN A 261 4.32 -28.15 -4.80
CA GLN A 261 5.09 -28.19 -3.56
C GLN A 261 4.53 -27.18 -2.55
N LEU A 262 4.83 -27.42 -1.26
CA LEU A 262 4.46 -26.47 -0.21
C LEU A 262 5.08 -25.11 -0.49
N THR A 263 4.43 -24.06 -0.05
CA THR A 263 4.90 -22.68 -0.23
C THR A 263 6.28 -22.49 0.39
N SER A 264 7.21 -22.00 -0.41
CA SER A 264 8.59 -21.67 -0.04
C SER A 264 8.89 -20.20 -0.33
N ILE A 265 10.06 -19.70 0.07
CA ILE A 265 10.47 -18.33 -0.18
C ILE A 265 11.69 -18.28 -1.11
N SER A 266 11.59 -17.51 -2.18
CA SER A 266 12.69 -17.25 -3.13
C SER A 266 13.23 -15.84 -2.95
N ILE A 267 14.54 -15.69 -2.78
CA ILE A 267 15.22 -14.42 -2.53
C ILE A 267 16.22 -14.11 -3.65
N GLY A 268 16.08 -12.93 -4.29
CA GLY A 268 17.05 -12.41 -5.23
C GLY A 268 17.86 -11.27 -4.62
N VAL A 269 19.17 -11.37 -4.59
CA VAL A 269 20.07 -10.35 -4.02
C VAL A 269 20.79 -9.58 -5.13
N VAL A 270 20.69 -8.25 -5.09
CA VAL A 270 21.37 -7.34 -6.03
C VAL A 270 22.24 -6.36 -5.25
N VAL A 271 23.53 -6.36 -5.51
CA VAL A 271 24.45 -5.32 -5.01
C VAL A 271 24.40 -4.14 -5.99
N ALA A 272 23.97 -2.99 -5.48
CA ALA A 272 23.70 -1.81 -6.27
C ALA A 272 24.55 -0.61 -5.85
N ASP A 273 25.09 0.09 -6.83
CA ASP A 273 25.74 1.39 -6.68
C ASP A 273 25.48 2.28 -7.91
N LYS A 274 25.87 3.55 -7.83
CA LYS A 274 25.67 4.51 -8.93
C LYS A 274 26.60 4.27 -10.13
N LYS A 275 27.66 3.47 -10.00
CA LYS A 275 28.53 3.15 -11.13
C LYS A 275 27.90 2.06 -11.99
N ARG A 276 27.20 1.14 -11.33
CA ARG A 276 26.54 0.00 -11.95
C ARG A 276 25.15 0.32 -12.49
N PHE A 277 24.38 1.14 -11.77
CA PHE A 277 22.99 1.45 -12.10
C PHE A 277 22.77 2.93 -12.35
N SER A 278 22.21 3.28 -13.49
CA SER A 278 21.87 4.65 -13.84
C SER A 278 20.55 5.09 -13.20
N ASN A 279 19.64 4.13 -12.98
CA ASN A 279 18.29 4.36 -12.42
C ASN A 279 17.77 3.14 -11.66
N ILE A 280 16.68 3.33 -10.92
CA ILE A 280 16.07 2.28 -10.08
C ILE A 280 15.35 1.19 -10.89
N LEU A 281 14.97 1.44 -12.15
CA LEU A 281 14.29 0.44 -12.99
C LEU A 281 15.25 -0.70 -13.34
N GLU A 282 16.49 -0.37 -13.64
CA GLU A 282 17.54 -1.36 -13.89
C GLU A 282 17.77 -2.29 -12.69
N ILE A 283 17.75 -1.74 -11.45
CA ILE A 283 17.84 -2.54 -10.22
C ILE A 283 16.67 -3.51 -10.13
N GLY A 284 15.45 -3.04 -10.41
CA GLY A 284 14.23 -3.85 -10.39
C GLY A 284 14.25 -4.97 -11.44
N GLU A 285 14.70 -4.68 -12.66
CA GLU A 285 14.81 -5.67 -13.74
C GLU A 285 15.81 -6.79 -13.39
N ILE A 286 16.97 -6.40 -12.87
CA ILE A 286 17.99 -7.36 -12.42
C ILE A 286 17.45 -8.16 -11.22
N GLY A 287 16.79 -7.49 -10.25
CA GLY A 287 16.19 -8.15 -9.10
C GLY A 287 15.18 -9.22 -9.49
N ALA A 288 14.32 -8.92 -10.47
CA ALA A 288 13.34 -9.88 -10.99
C ALA A 288 14.03 -11.10 -11.65
N GLN A 289 15.11 -10.89 -12.42
CA GLN A 289 15.86 -11.97 -13.05
C GLN A 289 16.56 -12.86 -12.02
N VAL A 290 17.17 -12.26 -10.99
CA VAL A 290 17.87 -13.02 -9.93
C VAL A 290 16.89 -13.77 -9.04
N LYS A 291 15.73 -13.14 -8.71
CA LYS A 291 14.64 -13.81 -8.01
C LYS A 291 14.12 -15.03 -8.82
N HIS A 292 13.96 -14.87 -10.13
CA HIS A 292 13.58 -15.99 -11.00
C HIS A 292 14.62 -17.13 -10.99
N LEU A 293 15.92 -16.80 -10.90
CA LEU A 293 16.97 -17.81 -10.76
C LEU A 293 16.82 -18.59 -9.43
N ALA A 294 16.53 -17.92 -8.32
CA ALA A 294 16.24 -18.58 -7.05
C ALA A 294 15.08 -19.58 -7.19
N LYS A 295 13.98 -19.20 -7.85
CA LYS A 295 12.81 -20.07 -8.10
C LYS A 295 13.09 -21.34 -8.89
N THR A 296 14.23 -21.47 -9.56
CA THR A 296 14.60 -22.72 -10.24
C THR A 296 15.08 -23.81 -9.29
N THR A 297 15.33 -23.48 -8.03
CA THR A 297 15.70 -24.42 -6.97
C THR A 297 14.43 -24.86 -6.23
N ASN A 298 14.30 -26.14 -5.95
CA ASN A 298 13.19 -26.66 -5.16
C ASN A 298 13.30 -26.24 -3.70
N GLY A 299 12.21 -25.73 -3.13
CA GLY A 299 12.16 -25.23 -1.75
C GLY A 299 12.72 -23.81 -1.64
N SER A 300 12.80 -23.32 -0.41
CA SER A 300 13.30 -21.97 -0.14
C SER A 300 14.77 -21.83 -0.55
N SER A 301 15.07 -20.75 -1.26
CA SER A 301 16.41 -20.54 -1.81
C SER A 301 16.72 -19.07 -2.02
N TYR A 302 17.99 -18.76 -2.25
CA TYR A 302 18.39 -17.43 -2.68
C TYR A 302 19.42 -17.50 -3.82
N ALA A 303 19.44 -16.44 -4.62
CA ALA A 303 20.43 -16.24 -5.67
C ALA A 303 20.99 -14.82 -5.60
N ILE A 304 22.25 -14.66 -6.03
CA ILE A 304 22.95 -13.37 -6.00
C ILE A 304 23.29 -12.99 -7.42
N ASP A 305 23.12 -11.74 -7.77
CA ASP A 305 23.59 -11.21 -9.03
C ASP A 305 25.14 -11.14 -9.04
N ARG A 306 25.75 -11.99 -9.84
CA ARG A 306 27.22 -12.10 -9.99
C ARG A 306 27.73 -11.42 -11.26
N ARG A 307 26.91 -10.69 -11.98
CA ARG A 307 27.34 -10.01 -13.21
C ARG A 307 28.26 -8.86 -12.83
N GLU A 308 29.51 -8.96 -13.23
CA GLU A 308 30.49 -7.88 -13.07
C GLU A 308 30.19 -6.75 -14.05
N LEU A 309 30.54 -5.54 -13.64
CA LEU A 309 30.55 -4.36 -14.50
C LEU A 309 31.66 -4.53 -15.55
N ASN A 310 31.31 -4.68 -16.81
CA ASN A 310 32.23 -4.48 -17.92
C ASN A 310 32.51 -3.01 -18.17
#